data_035d562724041ccfc8f5244095f3ce2d
#
_entry.id   035d562724041ccfc8f5244095f3ce2d
#
_cell.length_a   1.000
_cell.length_b   1.000
_cell.length_c   1.000
_cell.angle_alpha   90.00
_cell.angle_beta   90.00
_cell.angle_gamma   90.00
#
_symmetry.space_group_name_H-M   'P 1'
#
loop_
_entity.id
_entity.type
_entity.pdbx_description
1 polymer ?
#
loop_
_entity_poly.entity_id
_entity_poly.type
_entity_poly.pdbx_seq_one_letter_code
_entity_poly.pdbx_strand_id
1 'polypeptide(L)'
;MSSRFIYIILFAATLAVTVMAAVWLPADFHPAVIVAGVVLLALEVWLYVALVRPVRTLANGIGLIRAQDFSSRLARVGQIDADRLVETFNRMMDVLKSERLRLNERNNFLQLLIDASPAAIVVGDFDGRVTDCNPAAVALFGALPPGATLASLPGDLGAACASLPRGASAMVRLSNTEIYRCSSLSFMESGFSRPFLLVESVTEEVRRAERQAGHRIVRAMAHEVNNTIGGVGTILEI
;
A
#
# COMPACT_ATOMS: atom_id res chain seq x y z
N MET A 1 7.87 5.14 -37.24
CA MET A 1 7.99 4.10 -38.31
C MET A 1 8.47 2.81 -37.66
N SER A 2 7.80 1.66 -37.87
CA SER A 2 8.20 0.40 -37.24
C SER A 2 9.54 -0.06 -37.81
N SER A 3 10.49 -0.48 -36.96
CA SER A 3 11.78 -1.02 -37.41
C SER A 3 11.65 -2.18 -38.42
N ARG A 4 10.55 -2.93 -38.38
CA ARG A 4 10.21 -3.95 -39.40
C ARG A 4 10.06 -3.35 -40.78
N PHE A 5 9.41 -2.20 -40.88
CA PHE A 5 9.18 -1.52 -42.15
C PHE A 5 10.48 -1.05 -42.79
N ILE A 6 11.41 -0.56 -41.97
CA ILE A 6 12.74 -0.13 -42.44
C ILE A 6 13.54 -1.35 -42.99
N TYR A 7 13.50 -2.48 -42.28
CA TYR A 7 14.18 -3.69 -42.71
C TYR A 7 13.57 -4.31 -43.97
N ILE A 8 12.24 -4.28 -44.11
CA ILE A 8 11.56 -4.74 -45.33
C ILE A 8 11.93 -3.87 -46.51
N ILE A 9 12.04 -2.57 -46.35
CA ILE A 9 12.47 -1.64 -47.40
C ILE A 9 13.94 -1.90 -47.76
N LEU A 10 14.80 -2.07 -46.77
CA LEU A 10 16.22 -2.32 -47.00
C LEU A 10 16.42 -3.66 -47.77
N PHE A 11 15.73 -4.72 -47.35
CA PHE A 11 15.73 -6.02 -48.00
C PHE A 11 15.22 -5.96 -49.45
N ALA A 12 14.13 -5.22 -49.69
CA ALA A 12 13.61 -5.01 -51.04
C ALA A 12 14.57 -4.18 -51.91
N ALA A 13 15.25 -3.19 -51.33
CA ALA A 13 16.23 -2.37 -52.03
C ALA A 13 17.48 -3.15 -52.44
N THR A 14 18.01 -3.97 -51.52
CA THR A 14 19.19 -4.85 -51.84
C THR A 14 18.84 -5.89 -52.90
N LEU A 15 17.65 -6.48 -52.82
CA LEU A 15 17.15 -7.39 -53.85
C LEU A 15 17.02 -6.68 -55.22
N ALA A 16 16.45 -5.50 -55.25
CA ALA A 16 16.29 -4.70 -56.49
C ALA A 16 17.66 -4.32 -57.09
N VAL A 17 18.60 -3.90 -56.25
CA VAL A 17 19.98 -3.56 -56.72
C VAL A 17 20.69 -4.76 -57.27
N THR A 18 20.59 -5.93 -56.61
CA THR A 18 21.24 -7.17 -57.11
C THR A 18 20.64 -7.64 -58.43
N VAL A 19 19.32 -7.56 -58.60
CA VAL A 19 18.65 -7.89 -59.85
C VAL A 19 19.05 -6.92 -60.96
N MET A 20 19.08 -5.61 -60.68
CA MET A 20 19.48 -4.59 -61.63
C MET A 20 20.95 -4.76 -62.05
N ALA A 21 21.84 -5.05 -61.12
CA ALA A 21 23.25 -5.33 -61.44
C ALA A 21 23.40 -6.59 -62.30
N ALA A 22 22.63 -7.65 -62.07
CA ALA A 22 22.63 -8.87 -62.88
C ALA A 22 22.13 -8.61 -64.32
N VAL A 23 21.25 -7.64 -64.55
CA VAL A 23 20.72 -7.29 -65.90
C VAL A 23 21.70 -6.41 -66.69
N TRP A 24 22.41 -5.51 -66.01
CA TRP A 24 23.26 -4.49 -66.69
C TRP A 24 24.72 -4.93 -66.89
N LEU A 25 25.21 -5.89 -66.09
CA LEU A 25 26.60 -6.38 -66.24
C LEU A 25 26.73 -7.45 -67.34
N PRO A 26 27.91 -7.56 -67.96
CA PRO A 26 28.23 -8.66 -68.91
C PRO A 26 28.03 -10.02 -68.23
N ALA A 27 27.66 -11.02 -69.07
CA ALA A 27 27.34 -12.38 -68.61
C ALA A 27 28.44 -13.04 -67.71
N ASP A 28 29.68 -12.67 -67.93
CA ASP A 28 30.86 -13.23 -67.20
C ASP A 28 30.83 -12.82 -65.70
N PHE A 29 30.14 -11.74 -65.35
CA PHE A 29 30.03 -11.25 -63.98
C PHE A 29 28.78 -11.72 -63.26
N HIS A 30 27.79 -12.33 -63.91
CA HIS A 30 26.52 -12.77 -63.32
C HIS A 30 26.73 -13.69 -62.10
N PRO A 31 27.60 -14.70 -62.11
CA PRO A 31 27.78 -15.55 -60.94
C PRO A 31 28.35 -14.81 -59.73
N ALA A 32 29.25 -13.85 -59.95
CA ALA A 32 29.79 -13.02 -58.86
C ALA A 32 28.75 -12.09 -58.24
N VAL A 33 27.87 -11.49 -59.06
CA VAL A 33 26.77 -10.63 -58.60
C VAL A 33 25.73 -11.41 -57.78
N ILE A 34 25.38 -12.61 -58.22
CA ILE A 34 24.47 -13.49 -57.53
C ILE A 34 25.04 -13.89 -56.15
N VAL A 35 26.29 -14.30 -56.09
CA VAL A 35 26.97 -14.66 -54.84
C VAL A 35 27.04 -13.47 -53.90
N ALA A 36 27.40 -12.27 -54.39
CA ALA A 36 27.45 -11.05 -53.59
C ALA A 36 26.04 -10.67 -53.03
N GLY A 37 25.00 -10.81 -53.85
CA GLY A 37 23.63 -10.59 -53.46
C GLY A 37 23.15 -11.53 -52.35
N VAL A 38 23.45 -12.82 -52.48
CA VAL A 38 23.13 -13.83 -51.47
C VAL A 38 23.85 -13.54 -50.14
N VAL A 39 25.14 -13.16 -50.21
CA VAL A 39 25.92 -12.79 -49.01
C VAL A 39 25.37 -11.57 -48.34
N LEU A 40 24.98 -10.53 -49.09
CA LEU A 40 24.36 -9.31 -48.50
C LEU A 40 23.02 -9.60 -47.83
N LEU A 41 22.17 -10.39 -48.49
CA LEU A 41 20.88 -10.79 -47.90
C LEU A 41 21.06 -11.64 -46.63
N ALA A 42 22.00 -12.55 -46.63
CA ALA A 42 22.37 -13.36 -45.47
C ALA A 42 22.87 -12.48 -44.30
N LEU A 43 23.71 -11.47 -44.62
CA LEU A 43 24.22 -10.50 -43.67
C LEU A 43 23.10 -9.63 -43.07
N GLU A 44 22.12 -9.18 -43.86
CA GLU A 44 20.97 -8.43 -43.38
C GLU A 44 20.12 -9.25 -42.46
N VAL A 45 19.80 -10.49 -42.79
CA VAL A 45 19.03 -11.38 -41.92
C VAL A 45 19.78 -11.64 -40.60
N TRP A 46 21.08 -11.88 -40.69
CA TRP A 46 21.93 -12.06 -39.52
C TRP A 46 21.95 -10.82 -38.62
N LEU A 47 22.11 -9.63 -39.23
CA LEU A 47 22.10 -8.35 -38.48
C LEU A 47 20.77 -8.07 -37.82
N TYR A 48 19.66 -8.39 -38.49
CA TYR A 48 18.33 -8.29 -37.92
C TYR A 48 18.15 -9.18 -36.68
N VAL A 49 18.54 -10.45 -36.78
CA VAL A 49 18.46 -11.41 -35.69
C VAL A 49 19.39 -11.01 -34.55
N ALA A 50 20.62 -10.55 -34.89
CA ALA A 50 21.62 -10.22 -33.89
C ALA A 50 21.37 -8.94 -33.14
N LEU A 51 20.83 -7.89 -33.77
CA LEU A 51 20.68 -6.55 -33.16
C LEU A 51 19.23 -6.16 -32.84
N VAL A 52 18.34 -6.40 -33.80
CA VAL A 52 16.98 -5.86 -33.69
C VAL A 52 16.05 -6.68 -32.78
N ARG A 53 16.18 -8.01 -32.93
CA ARG A 53 15.32 -8.93 -32.15
C ARG A 53 15.50 -8.82 -30.66
N PRO A 54 16.71 -8.75 -30.07
CA PRO A 54 16.92 -8.57 -28.64
C PRO A 54 16.39 -7.24 -28.11
N VAL A 55 16.67 -6.14 -28.82
CA VAL A 55 16.21 -4.80 -28.41
C VAL A 55 14.69 -4.72 -28.34
N ARG A 56 14.01 -5.34 -29.29
CA ARG A 56 12.52 -5.38 -29.29
C ARG A 56 11.96 -6.22 -28.17
N THR A 57 12.60 -7.34 -27.83
CA THR A 57 12.18 -8.17 -26.70
C THR A 57 12.24 -7.38 -25.41
N LEU A 58 13.31 -6.61 -25.17
CA LEU A 58 13.43 -5.73 -24.02
C LEU A 58 12.43 -4.56 -24.05
N ALA A 59 12.20 -3.94 -25.22
CA ALA A 59 11.21 -2.88 -25.37
C ALA A 59 9.80 -3.36 -25.04
N ASN A 60 9.44 -4.59 -25.42
CA ASN A 60 8.18 -5.22 -25.02
C ASN A 60 8.10 -5.42 -23.50
N GLY A 61 9.24 -5.77 -22.86
CA GLY A 61 9.34 -5.89 -21.41
C GLY A 61 9.00 -4.60 -20.67
N ILE A 62 9.45 -3.45 -21.17
CA ILE A 62 9.09 -2.14 -20.59
C ILE A 62 7.55 -1.92 -20.64
N GLY A 63 6.90 -2.41 -21.70
CA GLY A 63 5.44 -2.39 -21.81
C GLY A 63 4.75 -3.18 -20.68
N LEU A 64 5.30 -4.32 -20.27
CA LEU A 64 4.78 -5.12 -19.16
C LEU A 64 4.86 -4.35 -17.83
N ILE A 65 5.98 -3.67 -17.58
CA ILE A 65 6.14 -2.83 -16.37
C ILE A 65 5.11 -1.70 -16.35
N ARG A 66 4.89 -1.01 -17.48
CA ARG A 66 3.88 0.05 -17.60
C ARG A 66 2.46 -0.47 -17.36
N ALA A 67 2.17 -1.68 -17.85
CA ALA A 67 0.89 -2.36 -17.62
C ALA A 67 0.75 -2.94 -16.21
N GLN A 68 1.79 -2.81 -15.36
CA GLN A 68 1.84 -3.43 -14.03
C GLN A 68 1.69 -4.96 -14.05
N ASP A 69 2.00 -5.59 -15.18
CA ASP A 69 1.99 -7.04 -15.32
C ASP A 69 3.36 -7.64 -14.93
N PHE A 70 3.52 -7.92 -13.66
CA PHE A 70 4.73 -8.54 -13.11
C PHE A 70 4.68 -10.08 -13.17
N SER A 71 3.65 -10.66 -13.79
CA SER A 71 3.50 -12.11 -13.93
C SER A 71 4.08 -12.64 -15.22
N SER A 72 4.04 -11.85 -16.28
CA SER A 72 4.60 -12.20 -17.59
C SER A 72 6.12 -12.25 -17.58
N ARG A 73 6.69 -13.11 -18.42
CA ARG A 73 8.13 -13.31 -18.57
C ARG A 73 8.54 -13.11 -20.03
N LEU A 74 9.73 -12.57 -20.23
CA LEU A 74 10.34 -12.51 -21.54
C LEU A 74 10.93 -13.87 -21.92
N ALA A 75 10.64 -14.32 -23.15
CA ALA A 75 11.22 -15.54 -23.68
C ALA A 75 12.68 -15.33 -24.10
N ARG A 76 13.51 -16.37 -24.00
CA ARG A 76 14.88 -16.37 -24.49
C ARG A 76 14.92 -16.16 -26.00
N VAL A 77 15.92 -15.41 -26.45
CA VAL A 77 16.10 -15.03 -27.85
C VAL A 77 17.06 -16.00 -28.60
N GLY A 78 17.85 -16.78 -27.85
CA GLY A 78 18.82 -17.73 -28.39
C GLY A 78 20.21 -17.12 -28.65
N GLN A 79 20.48 -15.97 -28.03
CA GLN A 79 21.81 -15.32 -28.07
C GLN A 79 22.31 -15.13 -26.63
N ILE A 80 23.56 -15.48 -26.36
CA ILE A 80 24.13 -15.53 -25.01
C ILE A 80 23.97 -14.19 -24.27
N ASP A 81 24.33 -13.07 -24.91
CA ASP A 81 24.28 -11.76 -24.29
C ASP A 81 22.83 -11.26 -24.14
N ALA A 82 21.96 -11.49 -25.12
CA ALA A 82 20.57 -11.16 -25.08
C ALA A 82 19.82 -12.00 -24.02
N ASP A 83 20.13 -13.26 -23.91
CA ASP A 83 19.52 -14.17 -22.93
C ASP A 83 19.93 -13.82 -21.50
N ARG A 84 21.15 -13.31 -21.28
CA ARG A 84 21.58 -12.73 -19.99
C ARG A 84 20.73 -11.51 -19.61
N LEU A 85 20.45 -10.62 -20.57
CA LEU A 85 19.59 -9.44 -20.33
C LEU A 85 18.15 -9.87 -20.04
N VAL A 86 17.60 -10.83 -20.77
CA VAL A 86 16.27 -11.41 -20.52
C VAL A 86 16.20 -12.05 -19.14
N GLU A 87 17.23 -12.80 -18.74
CA GLU A 87 17.27 -13.42 -17.41
C GLU A 87 17.36 -12.38 -16.30
N THR A 88 18.19 -11.35 -16.46
CA THR A 88 18.27 -10.23 -15.51
C THR A 88 16.95 -9.48 -15.40
N PHE A 89 16.29 -9.23 -16.54
CA PHE A 89 14.96 -8.62 -16.57
C PHE A 89 13.94 -9.48 -15.82
N ASN A 90 13.87 -10.78 -16.11
CA ASN A 90 12.94 -11.70 -15.47
C ASN A 90 13.19 -11.78 -13.95
N ARG A 91 14.45 -11.79 -13.52
CA ARG A 91 14.81 -11.74 -12.09
C ARG A 91 14.36 -10.45 -11.43
N MET A 92 14.52 -9.31 -12.10
CA MET A 92 14.00 -8.02 -11.62
C MET A 92 12.47 -8.06 -11.48
N MET A 93 11.76 -8.66 -12.45
CA MET A 93 10.29 -8.83 -12.38
C MET A 93 9.88 -9.72 -11.20
N ASP A 94 10.63 -10.76 -10.88
CA ASP A 94 10.39 -11.61 -9.70
C ASP A 94 10.54 -10.83 -8.41
N VAL A 95 11.58 -9.99 -8.30
CA VAL A 95 11.78 -9.12 -7.13
C VAL A 95 10.64 -8.11 -6.99
N LEU A 96 10.25 -7.42 -8.08
CA LEU A 96 9.14 -6.46 -8.06
C LEU A 96 7.81 -7.13 -7.67
N LYS A 97 7.55 -8.33 -8.19
CA LYS A 97 6.36 -9.11 -7.82
C LYS A 97 6.36 -9.48 -6.33
N SER A 98 7.48 -9.97 -5.82
CA SER A 98 7.61 -10.35 -4.41
C SER A 98 7.46 -9.15 -3.46
N GLU A 99 8.07 -8.02 -3.78
CA GLU A 99 7.92 -6.79 -2.99
C GLU A 99 6.49 -6.27 -3.01
N ARG A 100 5.82 -6.30 -4.16
CA ARG A 100 4.39 -5.90 -4.24
C ARG A 100 3.49 -6.81 -3.42
N LEU A 101 3.70 -8.13 -3.49
CA LEU A 101 2.95 -9.08 -2.66
C LEU A 101 3.18 -8.82 -1.17
N ARG A 102 4.43 -8.63 -0.77
CA ARG A 102 4.79 -8.31 0.62
C ARG A 102 4.16 -7.01 1.12
N LEU A 103 4.15 -5.97 0.27
CA LEU A 103 3.47 -4.70 0.61
C LEU A 103 1.96 -4.90 0.76
N ASN A 104 1.33 -5.65 -0.13
CA ASN A 104 -0.10 -5.95 -0.05
C ASN A 104 -0.44 -6.80 1.19
N GLU A 105 0.35 -7.82 1.49
CA GLU A 105 0.18 -8.63 2.70
C GLU A 105 0.30 -7.78 3.97
N ARG A 106 1.31 -6.89 4.01
CA ARG A 106 1.49 -5.97 5.13
C ARG A 106 0.31 -4.99 5.27
N ASN A 107 -0.17 -4.43 4.16
CA ASN A 107 -1.32 -3.53 4.19
C ASN A 107 -2.58 -4.26 4.63
N ASN A 108 -2.84 -5.46 4.11
CA ASN A 108 -3.98 -6.29 4.53
C ASN A 108 -3.89 -6.65 6.01
N PHE A 109 -2.69 -6.99 6.51
CA PHE A 109 -2.49 -7.27 7.93
C PHE A 109 -2.80 -6.05 8.81
N LEU A 110 -2.31 -4.86 8.43
CA LEU A 110 -2.61 -3.62 9.16
C LEU A 110 -4.11 -3.30 9.13
N GLN A 111 -4.78 -3.50 8.00
CA GLN A 111 -6.22 -3.32 7.89
C GLN A 111 -6.98 -4.27 8.82
N LEU A 112 -6.60 -5.55 8.83
CA LEU A 112 -7.21 -6.52 9.75
C LEU A 112 -7.02 -6.15 11.23
N LEU A 113 -5.86 -5.60 11.61
CA LEU A 113 -5.63 -5.12 12.98
C LEU A 113 -6.53 -3.93 13.33
N ILE A 114 -6.71 -2.99 12.40
CA ILE A 114 -7.61 -1.84 12.57
C ILE A 114 -9.05 -2.31 12.68
N ASP A 115 -9.48 -3.23 11.83
CA ASP A 115 -10.84 -3.77 11.80
C ASP A 115 -11.18 -4.61 13.04
N ALA A 116 -10.18 -5.34 13.57
CA ALA A 116 -10.33 -6.12 14.80
C ALA A 116 -10.21 -5.27 16.08
N SER A 117 -9.80 -4.00 15.97
CA SER A 117 -9.67 -3.11 17.12
C SER A 117 -11.06 -2.83 17.76
N PRO A 118 -11.19 -2.98 19.09
CA PRO A 118 -12.41 -2.60 19.78
C PRO A 118 -12.57 -1.08 19.89
N ALA A 119 -11.53 -0.31 19.65
CA ALA A 119 -11.58 1.14 19.63
C ALA A 119 -12.19 1.63 18.30
N ALA A 120 -13.10 2.58 18.36
CA ALA A 120 -13.63 3.24 17.18
C ALA A 120 -12.57 4.20 16.61
N ILE A 121 -12.19 3.97 15.34
CA ILE A 121 -11.20 4.77 14.63
C ILE A 121 -11.89 5.44 13.45
N VAL A 122 -11.80 6.78 13.38
CA VAL A 122 -12.34 7.58 12.27
C VAL A 122 -11.21 8.44 11.72
N VAL A 123 -10.87 8.27 10.46
CA VAL A 123 -9.78 9.00 9.79
C VAL A 123 -10.35 10.10 8.91
N GLY A 124 -9.77 11.30 9.02
CA GLY A 124 -10.11 12.44 8.17
C GLY A 124 -9.07 12.74 7.12
N ASP A 125 -9.45 13.53 6.09
CA ASP A 125 -8.52 14.24 5.24
C ASP A 125 -8.03 15.53 5.92
N PHE A 126 -7.23 16.35 5.20
CA PHE A 126 -6.73 17.62 5.74
C PHE A 126 -7.81 18.66 5.96
N ASP A 127 -8.98 18.53 5.32
CA ASP A 127 -10.17 19.36 5.52
C ASP A 127 -11.06 18.83 6.65
N GLY A 128 -10.69 17.70 7.26
CA GLY A 128 -11.44 17.03 8.31
C GLY A 128 -12.64 16.23 7.82
N ARG A 129 -12.75 15.96 6.50
CA ARG A 129 -13.78 15.07 5.95
C ARG A 129 -13.41 13.62 6.23
N VAL A 130 -14.36 12.83 6.67
CA VAL A 130 -14.15 11.40 6.93
C VAL A 130 -13.82 10.67 5.63
N THR A 131 -12.65 10.02 5.62
CA THR A 131 -12.17 9.21 4.49
C THR A 131 -12.24 7.73 4.79
N ASP A 132 -12.09 7.34 6.06
CA ASP A 132 -12.08 5.92 6.45
C ASP A 132 -12.58 5.77 7.89
N CYS A 133 -13.17 4.61 8.21
CA CYS A 133 -13.59 4.26 9.56
C CYS A 133 -13.62 2.74 9.73
N ASN A 134 -13.23 2.26 10.91
CA ASN A 134 -13.26 0.83 11.21
C ASN A 134 -14.68 0.37 11.63
N PRO A 135 -14.92 -0.95 11.68
CA PRO A 135 -16.21 -1.51 12.07
C PRO A 135 -16.70 -1.04 13.45
N ALA A 136 -15.80 -0.84 14.42
CA ALA A 136 -16.14 -0.32 15.74
C ALA A 136 -16.68 1.12 15.68
N ALA A 137 -16.13 1.97 14.80
CA ALA A 137 -16.64 3.32 14.57
C ALA A 137 -18.04 3.31 13.94
N VAL A 138 -18.25 2.40 12.97
CA VAL A 138 -19.59 2.22 12.36
C VAL A 138 -20.61 1.72 13.38
N ALA A 139 -20.21 0.83 14.28
CA ALA A 139 -21.08 0.35 15.35
C ALA A 139 -21.44 1.47 16.37
N LEU A 140 -20.49 2.37 16.64
CA LEU A 140 -20.64 3.43 17.63
C LEU A 140 -21.40 4.65 17.09
N PHE A 141 -21.06 5.11 15.89
CA PHE A 141 -21.61 6.33 15.27
C PHE A 141 -22.68 6.06 14.21
N GLY A 142 -22.87 4.80 13.82
CA GLY A 142 -23.69 4.43 12.66
C GLY A 142 -22.93 4.62 11.34
N ALA A 143 -23.65 4.35 10.24
CA ALA A 143 -23.11 4.58 8.90
C ALA A 143 -22.98 6.09 8.65
N LEU A 144 -21.76 6.56 8.45
CA LEU A 144 -21.48 7.97 8.19
C LEU A 144 -21.86 8.33 6.74
N PRO A 145 -22.61 9.42 6.51
CA PRO A 145 -22.99 9.81 5.17
C PRO A 145 -21.78 10.30 4.36
N PRO A 146 -21.79 10.19 3.01
CA PRO A 146 -20.76 10.77 2.17
C PRO A 146 -20.58 12.27 2.44
N GLY A 147 -19.34 12.70 2.68
CA GLY A 147 -19.01 14.09 3.02
C GLY A 147 -19.17 14.45 4.49
N ALA A 148 -19.44 13.50 5.38
CA ALA A 148 -19.37 13.72 6.82
C ALA A 148 -17.99 14.26 7.21
N THR A 149 -17.96 15.12 8.23
CA THR A 149 -16.70 15.64 8.79
C THR A 149 -16.49 15.11 10.20
N LEU A 150 -15.25 15.10 10.66
CA LEU A 150 -14.94 14.73 12.06
C LEU A 150 -15.69 15.64 13.07
N ALA A 151 -16.03 16.87 12.66
CA ALA A 151 -16.80 17.81 13.46
C ALA A 151 -18.33 17.56 13.44
N SER A 152 -18.84 16.77 12.48
CA SER A 152 -20.26 16.49 12.30
C SER A 152 -20.65 15.05 12.67
N LEU A 153 -19.83 14.37 13.45
CA LEU A 153 -20.16 13.04 13.96
C LEU A 153 -21.44 13.07 14.81
N PRO A 154 -22.33 12.08 14.65
CA PRO A 154 -23.63 12.09 15.35
C PRO A 154 -23.50 11.83 16.85
N GLY A 155 -24.47 12.35 17.58
CA GLY A 155 -24.63 12.13 19.01
C GLY A 155 -23.75 13.00 19.92
N ASP A 156 -23.97 12.90 21.21
CA ASP A 156 -23.24 13.67 22.24
C ASP A 156 -21.75 13.35 22.23
N LEU A 157 -21.43 12.11 21.95
CA LEU A 157 -20.02 11.65 21.80
C LEU A 157 -19.34 12.30 20.60
N GLY A 158 -20.04 12.41 19.47
CA GLY A 158 -19.55 13.10 18.28
C GLY A 158 -19.28 14.58 18.55
N ALA A 159 -20.22 15.27 19.21
CA ALA A 159 -20.07 16.66 19.61
C ALA A 159 -18.88 16.88 20.57
N ALA A 160 -18.72 15.99 21.55
CA ALA A 160 -17.57 16.01 22.45
C ALA A 160 -16.23 15.80 21.70
N CYS A 161 -16.17 14.85 20.79
CA CYS A 161 -14.99 14.61 19.93
C CYS A 161 -14.66 15.83 19.07
N ALA A 162 -15.67 16.49 18.50
CA ALA A 162 -15.52 17.67 17.66
C ALA A 162 -14.92 18.88 18.41
N SER A 163 -15.18 18.99 19.71
CA SER A 163 -14.65 20.07 20.54
C SER A 163 -13.21 19.88 20.99
N LEU A 164 -12.61 18.71 20.76
CA LEU A 164 -11.26 18.40 21.21
C LEU A 164 -10.20 19.07 20.33
N PRO A 165 -9.24 19.79 20.92
CA PRO A 165 -8.06 20.25 20.20
C PRO A 165 -7.24 19.06 19.64
N ARG A 166 -6.51 19.28 18.57
CA ARG A 166 -5.59 18.27 18.03
C ARG A 166 -4.52 17.90 19.06
N GLY A 167 -4.30 16.62 19.25
CA GLY A 167 -3.36 16.06 20.22
C GLY A 167 -3.95 15.96 21.65
N ALA A 168 -5.20 16.35 21.86
CA ALA A 168 -5.84 16.25 23.16
C ALA A 168 -6.67 14.96 23.30
N SER A 169 -6.87 14.56 24.55
CA SER A 169 -7.75 13.47 24.95
C SER A 169 -8.66 13.94 26.08
N ALA A 170 -9.92 13.51 26.04
CA ALA A 170 -10.88 13.77 27.13
C ALA A 170 -11.70 12.52 27.43
N MET A 171 -12.16 12.41 28.68
CA MET A 171 -13.13 11.41 29.06
C MET A 171 -14.51 11.97 28.92
N VAL A 172 -15.38 11.27 28.21
CA VAL A 172 -16.76 11.61 27.95
C VAL A 172 -17.67 10.58 28.62
N ARG A 173 -18.51 11.00 29.55
CA ARG A 173 -19.51 10.15 30.20
C ARG A 173 -20.85 10.37 29.51
N LEU A 174 -21.33 9.37 28.76
CA LEU A 174 -22.63 9.41 28.10
C LEU A 174 -23.77 9.05 29.07
N SER A 175 -23.49 8.16 30.00
CA SER A 175 -24.46 7.71 31.01
C SER A 175 -23.73 7.28 32.28
N ASN A 176 -24.50 6.89 33.32
CA ASN A 176 -23.87 6.26 34.51
C ASN A 176 -23.17 4.95 34.22
N THR A 177 -23.39 4.39 33.04
CA THR A 177 -22.88 3.07 32.64
C THR A 177 -21.87 3.11 31.54
N GLU A 178 -21.69 4.22 30.86
CA GLU A 178 -20.85 4.30 29.65
C GLU A 178 -19.88 5.47 29.71
N ILE A 179 -18.62 5.17 29.74
CA ILE A 179 -17.50 6.13 29.77
C ILE A 179 -16.58 5.84 28.62
N TYR A 180 -16.34 6.86 27.82
CA TYR A 180 -15.44 6.77 26.65
C TYR A 180 -14.25 7.72 26.80
N ARG A 181 -13.10 7.29 26.35
CA ARG A 181 -11.93 8.14 26.12
C ARG A 181 -11.92 8.53 24.65
N CYS A 182 -12.06 9.82 24.38
CA CYS A 182 -11.94 10.40 23.05
C CYS A 182 -10.56 11.03 22.91
N SER A 183 -9.84 10.69 21.85
CA SER A 183 -8.51 11.22 21.54
C SER A 183 -8.51 11.77 20.11
N SER A 184 -8.18 13.05 19.96
CA SER A 184 -7.99 13.70 18.66
C SER A 184 -6.51 13.69 18.32
N LEU A 185 -6.12 12.89 17.34
CA LEU A 185 -4.73 12.63 16.96
C LEU A 185 -4.48 13.03 15.50
N SER A 186 -3.23 13.06 15.07
CA SER A 186 -2.88 13.27 13.67
C SER A 186 -1.62 12.51 13.28
N PHE A 187 -1.53 12.15 12.01
CA PHE A 187 -0.32 11.58 11.42
C PHE A 187 0.05 12.34 10.15
N MET A 188 1.32 12.21 9.74
CA MET A 188 1.82 12.84 8.53
C MET A 188 1.68 11.89 7.35
N GLU A 189 0.99 12.33 6.28
CA GLU A 189 0.91 11.65 5.00
C GLU A 189 1.32 12.60 3.89
N SER A 190 2.34 12.23 3.11
CA SER A 190 2.85 13.05 1.99
C SER A 190 3.17 14.51 2.36
N GLY A 191 3.61 14.76 3.60
CA GLY A 191 3.94 16.11 4.09
C GLY A 191 2.75 16.89 4.65
N PHE A 192 1.55 16.33 4.66
CA PHE A 192 0.34 16.95 5.23
C PHE A 192 -0.10 16.22 6.50
N SER A 193 -0.63 16.98 7.46
CA SER A 193 -1.17 16.42 8.71
C SER A 193 -2.61 15.97 8.50
N ARG A 194 -2.86 14.67 8.62
CA ARG A 194 -4.21 14.08 8.58
C ARG A 194 -4.71 13.83 10.00
N PRO A 195 -5.89 14.36 10.38
CA PRO A 195 -6.48 14.11 11.67
C PRO A 195 -7.16 12.74 11.70
N PHE A 196 -7.17 12.13 12.89
CA PHE A 196 -8.00 10.97 13.17
C PHE A 196 -8.50 11.00 14.61
N LEU A 197 -9.64 10.40 14.83
CA LEU A 197 -10.24 10.23 16.16
C LEU A 197 -10.10 8.78 16.59
N LEU A 198 -9.74 8.60 17.85
CA LEU A 198 -9.72 7.32 18.53
C LEU A 198 -10.69 7.40 19.69
N VAL A 199 -11.68 6.53 19.73
CA VAL A 199 -12.68 6.48 20.80
C VAL A 199 -12.71 5.09 21.41
N GLU A 200 -12.36 5.01 22.68
CA GLU A 200 -12.24 3.77 23.45
C GLU A 200 -13.26 3.74 24.59
N SER A 201 -13.96 2.62 24.76
CA SER A 201 -14.75 2.41 25.97
C SER A 201 -13.82 2.09 27.14
N VAL A 202 -13.86 2.91 28.17
CA VAL A 202 -13.08 2.72 29.42
C VAL A 202 -13.97 2.48 30.63
N THR A 203 -15.21 2.07 30.38
CA THR A 203 -16.25 1.87 31.40
C THR A 203 -15.83 0.88 32.46
N GLU A 204 -15.30 -0.28 32.06
CA GLU A 204 -14.91 -1.33 33.02
C GLU A 204 -13.66 -0.96 33.82
N GLU A 205 -12.70 -0.27 33.19
CA GLU A 205 -11.49 0.22 33.85
C GLU A 205 -11.83 1.24 34.95
N VAL A 206 -12.69 2.21 34.62
CA VAL A 206 -13.13 3.23 35.58
C VAL A 206 -13.92 2.60 36.72
N ARG A 207 -14.89 1.74 36.43
CA ARG A 207 -15.65 1.02 37.45
C ARG A 207 -14.78 0.15 38.35
N ARG A 208 -13.77 -0.49 37.80
CA ARG A 208 -12.82 -1.28 38.57
C ARG A 208 -11.99 -0.41 39.50
N ALA A 209 -11.53 0.75 39.02
CA ALA A 209 -10.80 1.73 39.81
C ALA A 209 -11.69 2.31 40.94
N GLU A 210 -12.95 2.67 40.66
CA GLU A 210 -13.93 3.16 41.64
C GLU A 210 -14.20 2.13 42.74
N ARG A 211 -14.41 0.85 42.35
CA ARG A 211 -14.60 -0.25 43.33
C ARG A 211 -13.39 -0.42 44.23
N GLN A 212 -12.20 -0.39 43.67
CA GLN A 212 -10.95 -0.53 44.44
C GLN A 212 -10.74 0.66 45.40
N ALA A 213 -11.07 1.86 44.96
CA ALA A 213 -11.03 3.05 45.83
C ALA A 213 -12.04 2.94 46.97
N GLY A 214 -13.27 2.54 46.67
CA GLY A 214 -14.31 2.28 47.69
C GLY A 214 -13.87 1.25 48.73
N HIS A 215 -13.33 0.11 48.30
CA HIS A 215 -12.82 -0.91 49.20
C HIS A 215 -11.67 -0.42 50.12
N ARG A 216 -10.81 0.46 49.60
CA ARG A 216 -9.71 1.08 50.38
C ARG A 216 -10.25 1.98 51.47
N ILE A 217 -11.27 2.83 51.12
CA ILE A 217 -11.92 3.73 52.10
C ILE A 217 -12.63 2.94 53.20
N VAL A 218 -13.43 1.93 52.82
CA VAL A 218 -14.16 1.11 53.78
C VAL A 218 -13.18 0.39 54.74
N ARG A 219 -12.07 -0.14 54.22
CA ARG A 219 -11.04 -0.78 55.04
C ARG A 219 -10.35 0.19 55.99
N ALA A 220 -10.04 1.41 55.52
CA ALA A 220 -9.46 2.45 56.37
C ALA A 220 -10.44 2.87 57.49
N MET A 221 -11.73 3.08 57.14
CA MET A 221 -12.77 3.40 58.13
C MET A 221 -12.95 2.26 59.18
N ALA A 222 -13.00 1.00 58.71
CA ALA A 222 -13.12 -0.16 59.63
C ALA A 222 -11.93 -0.24 60.55
N HIS A 223 -10.70 0.04 60.08
CA HIS A 223 -9.52 0.09 60.91
C HIS A 223 -9.55 1.21 61.95
N GLU A 224 -10.01 2.42 61.56
CA GLU A 224 -10.18 3.57 62.44
C GLU A 224 -11.24 3.31 63.53
N VAL A 225 -12.37 2.76 63.13
CA VAL A 225 -13.46 2.38 64.05
C VAL A 225 -12.96 1.31 65.06
N ASN A 226 -12.25 0.30 64.56
CA ASN A 226 -11.72 -0.77 65.44
C ASN A 226 -10.68 -0.23 66.45
N ASN A 227 -9.83 0.69 66.00
CA ASN A 227 -8.85 1.35 66.86
C ASN A 227 -9.51 2.23 67.92
N THR A 228 -10.57 2.97 67.51
CA THR A 228 -11.34 3.83 68.43
C THR A 228 -12.11 3.02 69.51
N ILE A 229 -12.76 1.93 69.07
CA ILE A 229 -13.45 1.01 69.99
C ILE A 229 -12.46 0.32 70.96
N GLY A 230 -11.30 -0.15 70.38
CA GLY A 230 -10.26 -0.73 71.24
C GLY A 230 -9.69 0.24 72.25
N GLY A 231 -9.50 1.52 71.87
CA GLY A 231 -9.10 2.59 72.80
C GLY A 231 -10.10 2.90 73.88
N VAL A 232 -11.39 2.90 73.56
CA VAL A 232 -12.47 3.11 74.56
C VAL A 232 -12.60 1.91 75.51
N GLY A 233 -12.42 0.67 74.97
CA GLY A 233 -12.43 -0.53 75.80
C GLY A 233 -11.33 -0.52 76.86
N THR A 234 -10.15 -0.06 76.58
CA THR A 234 -9.00 0.03 77.49
C THR A 234 -9.23 1.13 78.57
N ILE A 235 -10.03 2.16 78.29
CA ILE A 235 -10.37 3.20 79.27
C ILE A 235 -11.44 2.74 80.28
N LEU A 236 -12.32 1.80 79.90
CA LEU A 236 -13.40 1.26 80.75
C LEU A 236 -12.95 0.12 81.69
N GLU A 237 -11.74 -0.43 81.49
CA GLU A 237 -11.15 -1.47 82.35
C GLU A 237 -10.25 -0.93 83.46
N ILE A 238 -10.16 0.41 83.62
CA ILE A 238 -9.47 1.08 84.76
C ILE A 238 -10.53 1.59 85.77
#